data_47f73e08e21ed99111f5712f8abbbec1
#
_entry.id   47f73e08e21ed99111f5712f8abbbec1
#
_cell.length_a   1.000
_cell.length_b   1.000
_cell.length_c   1.000
_cell.angle_alpha   90.00
_cell.angle_beta   90.00
_cell.angle_gamma   90.00
#
_symmetry.space_group_name_H-M   'P 1'
#
loop_
_entity.id
_entity.type
_entity.pdbx_description
1 polymer ?
#
loop_
_entity_poly.entity_id
_entity_poly.type
_entity_poly.pdbx_seq_one_letter_code
_entity_poly.pdbx_strand_id
1 'polypeptide(L)'
;MSPLVDRAMMESAFPPERLEIWEDEKLPARLHESARAILTDVGLPHDRSSFLQLDGRLFDGDDSPNKFRTCAELDYFSRYKDMPRGWESWLIIGEMFYDVVTLDTRSGTVYCLPDGEYRAHRLNQSLDSFVYFTYLLEVERPHYDFTVSDEIPDSEGVAISLRERMIQADPVPFEGVEPAWSEAFDWEAGDAPRMPTWDVALSNVYESIG
;
A
#
# COMPACT_ATOMS: atom_id res chain seq x y z
N MET A 1 4.94 5.23 -20.15
CA MET A 1 5.48 3.94 -19.65
C MET A 1 4.33 2.97 -19.62
N SER A 2 4.57 1.68 -19.90
CA SER A 2 3.54 0.66 -19.68
C SER A 2 3.29 0.53 -18.18
N PRO A 3 2.05 0.26 -17.74
CA PRO A 3 1.76 0.03 -16.34
C PRO A 3 2.52 -1.22 -15.83
N LEU A 4 2.84 -1.24 -14.54
CA LEU A 4 3.49 -2.39 -13.88
C LEU A 4 2.50 -3.54 -13.67
N VAL A 5 1.21 -3.20 -13.53
CA VAL A 5 0.12 -4.14 -13.30
C VAL A 5 -1.06 -3.80 -14.21
N ASP A 6 -1.73 -4.83 -14.69
CA ASP A 6 -2.96 -4.70 -15.45
C ASP A 6 -4.11 -5.48 -14.80
N ARG A 7 -5.30 -5.32 -15.34
CA ARG A 7 -6.51 -5.97 -14.84
C ARG A 7 -6.39 -7.50 -14.81
N ALA A 8 -5.84 -8.09 -15.86
CA ALA A 8 -5.73 -9.55 -15.97
C ALA A 8 -4.77 -10.12 -14.91
N MET A 9 -3.69 -9.40 -14.61
CA MET A 9 -2.79 -9.75 -13.51
C MET A 9 -3.53 -9.72 -12.17
N MET A 10 -4.27 -8.64 -11.87
CA MET A 10 -5.01 -8.53 -10.61
C MET A 10 -6.07 -9.62 -10.48
N GLU A 11 -6.84 -9.92 -11.54
CA GLU A 11 -7.84 -10.99 -11.55
C GLU A 11 -7.25 -12.39 -11.44
N SER A 12 -5.96 -12.57 -11.78
CA SER A 12 -5.26 -13.84 -11.57
C SER A 12 -4.87 -14.06 -10.10
N ALA A 13 -4.70 -13.00 -9.33
CA ALA A 13 -4.30 -13.05 -7.92
C ALA A 13 -5.51 -12.88 -6.97
N PHE A 14 -6.43 -11.97 -7.31
CA PHE A 14 -7.59 -11.65 -6.50
C PHE A 14 -8.89 -12.08 -7.19
N PRO A 15 -9.83 -12.72 -6.49
CA PRO A 15 -11.17 -12.94 -7.00
C PRO A 15 -11.82 -11.59 -7.41
N PRO A 16 -12.60 -11.54 -8.51
CA PRO A 16 -13.18 -10.28 -8.99
C PRO A 16 -14.01 -9.52 -7.94
N GLU A 17 -14.69 -10.25 -7.06
CA GLU A 17 -15.45 -9.67 -5.92
C GLU A 17 -14.58 -9.05 -4.84
N ARG A 18 -13.26 -9.21 -4.92
CA ARG A 18 -12.28 -8.61 -4.01
C ARG A 18 -11.47 -7.49 -4.66
N LEU A 19 -11.90 -7.04 -5.84
CA LEU A 19 -11.31 -5.89 -6.55
C LEU A 19 -12.35 -4.78 -6.64
N GLU A 20 -12.08 -3.67 -5.95
CA GLU A 20 -12.91 -2.48 -6.05
C GLU A 20 -12.46 -1.63 -7.23
N ILE A 21 -13.43 -1.31 -8.10
CA ILE A 21 -13.25 -0.51 -9.31
C ILE A 21 -14.28 0.60 -9.31
N TRP A 22 -13.84 1.80 -9.64
CA TRP A 22 -14.71 2.97 -9.65
C TRP A 22 -15.04 3.42 -11.05
N GLU A 23 -16.29 3.82 -11.24
CA GLU A 23 -16.71 4.56 -12.43
C GLU A 23 -16.01 5.93 -12.45
N ASP A 24 -15.57 6.36 -13.63
CA ASP A 24 -14.78 7.60 -13.78
C ASP A 24 -15.50 8.83 -13.20
N GLU A 25 -16.83 8.89 -13.34
CA GLU A 25 -17.67 9.98 -12.84
C GLU A 25 -17.72 10.06 -11.31
N LYS A 26 -17.41 8.96 -10.63
CA LYS A 26 -17.36 8.88 -9.15
C LYS A 26 -16.01 9.27 -8.58
N LEU A 27 -14.98 9.42 -9.43
CA LEU A 27 -13.66 9.82 -9.01
C LEU A 27 -13.54 11.35 -8.88
N PRO A 28 -12.70 11.86 -7.96
CA PRO A 28 -12.44 13.28 -7.85
C PRO A 28 -11.95 13.88 -9.18
N ALA A 29 -12.49 15.03 -9.57
CA ALA A 29 -12.15 15.68 -10.83
C ALA A 29 -10.65 16.00 -10.98
N ARG A 30 -9.97 16.28 -9.86
CA ARG A 30 -8.53 16.57 -9.80
C ARG A 30 -7.77 15.34 -9.32
N LEU A 31 -7.74 14.31 -10.12
CA LEU A 31 -6.97 13.10 -9.84
C LEU A 31 -5.93 12.92 -10.94
N HIS A 32 -4.69 12.59 -10.56
CA HIS A 32 -3.59 12.30 -11.50
C HIS A 32 -4.02 11.21 -12.48
N GLU A 33 -3.72 11.40 -13.77
CA GLU A 33 -4.20 10.53 -14.84
C GLU A 33 -3.84 9.05 -14.64
N SER A 34 -2.58 8.78 -14.22
CA SER A 34 -2.17 7.39 -13.97
C SER A 34 -2.90 6.75 -12.78
N ALA A 35 -3.15 7.53 -11.72
CA ALA A 35 -3.91 7.02 -10.59
C ALA A 35 -5.39 6.78 -10.96
N ARG A 36 -5.96 7.65 -11.79
CA ARG A 36 -7.30 7.48 -12.34
C ARG A 36 -7.41 6.18 -13.13
N ALA A 37 -6.48 5.92 -14.05
CA ALA A 37 -6.45 4.70 -14.84
C ALA A 37 -6.37 3.44 -13.96
N ILE A 38 -5.55 3.46 -12.90
CA ILE A 38 -5.51 2.33 -11.95
C ILE A 38 -6.86 2.12 -11.28
N LEU A 39 -7.52 3.18 -10.80
CA LEU A 39 -8.80 3.05 -10.10
C LEU A 39 -9.95 2.63 -11.02
N THR A 40 -9.93 3.00 -12.32
CA THR A 40 -11.00 2.66 -13.28
C THR A 40 -10.78 1.34 -13.99
N ASP A 41 -9.53 1.02 -14.33
CA ASP A 41 -9.22 -0.07 -15.26
C ASP A 41 -8.62 -1.29 -14.56
N VAL A 42 -7.90 -1.09 -13.46
CA VAL A 42 -7.19 -2.16 -12.72
C VAL A 42 -7.92 -2.52 -11.43
N GLY A 43 -8.22 -1.53 -10.59
CA GLY A 43 -8.86 -1.69 -9.29
C GLY A 43 -7.88 -1.83 -8.13
N LEU A 44 -8.42 -1.74 -6.91
CA LEU A 44 -7.69 -1.98 -5.66
C LEU A 44 -8.21 -3.22 -4.96
N PRO A 45 -7.32 -4.05 -4.38
CA PRO A 45 -7.78 -5.20 -3.61
C PRO A 45 -8.42 -4.74 -2.29
N HIS A 46 -9.52 -5.40 -1.91
CA HIS A 46 -10.22 -5.16 -0.66
C HIS A 46 -10.42 -6.46 0.11
N ASP A 47 -9.37 -7.06 0.56
CA ASP A 47 -9.43 -8.25 1.38
C ASP A 47 -8.68 -8.03 2.69
N ARG A 48 -9.23 -8.56 3.78
CA ARG A 48 -8.56 -8.58 5.09
C ARG A 48 -7.27 -9.40 5.09
N SER A 49 -7.13 -10.30 4.13
CA SER A 49 -5.91 -11.11 3.95
C SER A 49 -4.83 -10.36 3.18
N SER A 50 -5.17 -9.32 2.42
CA SER A 50 -4.17 -8.38 1.91
C SER A 50 -3.70 -7.49 3.06
N PHE A 51 -2.44 -7.10 3.05
CA PHE A 51 -1.92 -6.16 4.06
C PHE A 51 -2.58 -4.77 3.98
N LEU A 52 -3.41 -4.52 2.97
CA LEU A 52 -4.19 -3.29 2.77
C LEU A 52 -5.64 -3.51 3.18
N GLN A 53 -6.10 -2.74 4.16
CA GLN A 53 -7.52 -2.60 4.46
C GLN A 53 -8.00 -1.28 3.88
N LEU A 54 -8.84 -1.34 2.83
CA LEU A 54 -9.40 -0.12 2.24
C LEU A 54 -10.30 0.63 3.22
N ASP A 55 -10.41 1.96 3.05
CA ASP A 55 -11.35 2.79 3.83
C ASP A 55 -12.78 2.29 3.64
N GLY A 56 -13.47 2.00 4.76
CA GLY A 56 -14.82 1.43 4.76
C GLY A 56 -15.84 2.23 3.94
N ARG A 57 -15.67 3.55 3.81
CA ARG A 57 -16.54 4.38 2.96
C ARG A 57 -16.45 4.07 1.47
N LEU A 58 -15.35 3.47 1.03
CA LEU A 58 -15.19 3.09 -0.37
C LEU A 58 -16.14 1.95 -0.78
N PHE A 59 -16.66 1.18 0.20
CA PHE A 59 -17.56 0.04 -0.02
C PHE A 59 -19.01 0.32 0.35
N ASP A 60 -19.28 1.33 1.19
CA ASP A 60 -20.64 1.63 1.61
C ASP A 60 -21.48 1.87 0.36
N GLY A 61 -22.52 1.03 0.18
CA GLY A 61 -23.45 1.08 -0.94
C GLY A 61 -24.29 2.34 -1.05
N ASP A 62 -23.87 3.38 -0.31
CA ASP A 62 -24.38 4.72 -0.42
C ASP A 62 -24.00 5.32 -1.77
N ASP A 63 -24.98 5.72 -2.57
CA ASP A 63 -24.83 6.41 -3.87
C ASP A 63 -24.22 7.82 -3.74
N SER A 64 -23.57 8.11 -2.62
CA SER A 64 -22.85 9.37 -2.41
C SER A 64 -21.79 9.58 -3.49
N PRO A 65 -21.81 10.72 -4.20
CA PRO A 65 -20.85 10.99 -5.27
C PRO A 65 -19.40 11.16 -4.80
N ASN A 66 -19.16 11.25 -3.48
CA ASN A 66 -17.82 11.44 -2.90
C ASN A 66 -17.52 10.35 -1.86
N LYS A 67 -17.17 9.16 -2.32
CA LYS A 67 -16.76 8.06 -1.43
C LYS A 67 -15.36 8.28 -0.84
N PHE A 68 -14.47 8.97 -1.54
CA PHE A 68 -13.12 9.25 -1.06
C PHE A 68 -13.11 10.38 -0.04
N ARG A 69 -12.61 10.09 1.15
CA ARG A 69 -12.29 11.11 2.14
C ARG A 69 -10.96 11.76 1.83
N THR A 70 -10.85 13.05 2.12
CA THR A 70 -9.58 13.77 2.09
C THR A 70 -8.95 13.84 3.48
N CYS A 71 -7.65 14.06 3.54
CA CYS A 71 -6.96 14.28 4.81
C CYS A 71 -7.51 15.49 5.58
N ALA A 72 -8.02 16.53 4.89
CA ALA A 72 -8.63 17.68 5.53
C ALA A 72 -9.92 17.35 6.32
N GLU A 73 -10.60 16.26 5.99
CA GLU A 73 -11.83 15.83 6.66
C GLU A 73 -11.57 15.11 7.99
N LEU A 74 -10.32 14.81 8.30
CA LEU A 74 -9.91 14.13 9.53
C LEU A 74 -9.03 15.03 10.39
N ASP A 75 -9.59 15.57 11.46
CA ASP A 75 -8.93 16.53 12.35
C ASP A 75 -7.61 16.05 12.94
N TYR A 76 -7.44 14.73 13.12
CA TYR A 76 -6.23 14.21 13.74
C TYR A 76 -4.96 14.40 12.89
N PHE A 77 -5.09 14.59 11.58
CA PHE A 77 -3.95 14.91 10.72
C PHE A 77 -3.35 16.30 10.98
N SER A 78 -4.06 17.18 11.66
CA SER A 78 -3.52 18.48 12.11
C SER A 78 -2.29 18.34 13.01
N ARG A 79 -2.05 17.16 13.59
CA ARG A 79 -0.88 16.85 14.44
C ARG A 79 0.39 16.60 13.63
N TYR A 80 0.26 16.23 12.35
CA TYR A 80 1.40 15.93 11.50
C TYR A 80 2.19 17.19 11.17
N LYS A 81 3.51 17.09 11.24
CA LYS A 81 4.45 18.17 10.97
C LYS A 81 5.09 17.97 9.60
N ASP A 82 5.59 19.07 9.03
CA ASP A 82 6.35 19.02 7.78
C ASP A 82 5.62 18.30 6.62
N MET A 83 4.28 18.35 6.62
CA MET A 83 3.48 17.75 5.58
C MET A 83 3.76 18.41 4.22
N PRO A 84 3.86 17.62 3.15
CA PRO A 84 4.01 18.17 1.81
C PRO A 84 2.86 19.13 1.46
N ARG A 85 3.17 20.17 0.68
CA ARG A 85 2.18 21.20 0.31
C ARG A 85 0.98 20.56 -0.40
N GLY A 86 -0.23 20.84 0.10
CA GLY A 86 -1.49 20.39 -0.48
C GLY A 86 -1.94 19.02 0.01
N TRP A 87 -1.33 18.53 1.08
CA TRP A 87 -1.70 17.27 1.74
C TRP A 87 -3.18 17.21 2.15
N GLU A 88 -3.80 18.34 2.39
CA GLU A 88 -5.22 18.44 2.76
C GLU A 88 -6.15 17.83 1.69
N SER A 89 -5.69 17.84 0.44
CA SER A 89 -6.43 17.28 -0.69
C SER A 89 -6.07 15.82 -1.02
N TRP A 90 -5.18 15.19 -0.25
CA TRP A 90 -4.86 13.78 -0.44
C TRP A 90 -6.05 12.90 -0.10
N LEU A 91 -6.28 11.88 -0.91
CA LEU A 91 -7.35 10.92 -0.69
C LEU A 91 -6.89 9.83 0.27
N ILE A 92 -7.75 9.46 1.19
CA ILE A 92 -7.53 8.30 2.05
C ILE A 92 -7.91 7.06 1.23
N ILE A 93 -6.95 6.16 1.05
CA ILE A 93 -7.16 4.87 0.38
C ILE A 93 -7.53 3.79 1.40
N GLY A 94 -6.84 3.77 2.53
CA GLY A 94 -7.04 2.75 3.55
C GLY A 94 -5.95 2.77 4.60
N GLU A 95 -5.70 1.59 5.18
CA GLU A 95 -4.71 1.40 6.25
C GLU A 95 -3.86 0.16 5.98
N MET A 96 -2.57 0.23 6.34
CA MET A 96 -1.65 -0.90 6.41
C MET A 96 -0.97 -0.88 7.77
N PHE A 97 -1.11 -1.93 8.57
CA PHE A 97 -0.52 -2.03 9.92
C PHE A 97 -0.82 -0.81 10.81
N TYR A 98 -2.07 -0.31 10.78
CA TYR A 98 -2.56 0.91 11.46
C TYR A 98 -2.03 2.23 10.88
N ASP A 99 -1.18 2.18 9.86
CA ASP A 99 -0.70 3.35 9.15
C ASP A 99 -1.69 3.75 8.05
N VAL A 100 -2.11 5.01 8.01
CA VAL A 100 -3.04 5.48 6.99
C VAL A 100 -2.32 5.62 5.65
N VAL A 101 -2.87 4.98 4.62
CA VAL A 101 -2.40 5.08 3.24
C VAL A 101 -3.19 6.15 2.51
N THR A 102 -2.47 7.10 1.91
CA THR A 102 -3.07 8.23 1.20
C THR A 102 -2.49 8.42 -0.19
N LEU A 103 -3.28 9.00 -1.08
CA LEU A 103 -2.93 9.29 -2.47
C LEU A 103 -2.90 10.81 -2.72
N ASP A 104 -1.75 11.34 -3.11
CA ASP A 104 -1.67 12.72 -3.60
C ASP A 104 -2.38 12.83 -4.95
N THR A 105 -3.46 13.59 -4.99
CA THR A 105 -4.29 13.75 -6.19
C THR A 105 -3.58 14.42 -7.35
N ARG A 106 -2.49 15.15 -7.11
CA ARG A 106 -1.75 15.90 -8.15
C ARG A 106 -0.64 15.08 -8.78
N SER A 107 0.11 14.36 -7.96
CA SER A 107 1.29 13.60 -8.41
C SER A 107 1.00 12.12 -8.65
N GLY A 108 -0.06 11.57 -8.04
CA GLY A 108 -0.31 10.13 -8.01
C GLY A 108 0.60 9.38 -7.03
N THR A 109 1.41 10.10 -6.25
CA THR A 109 2.29 9.52 -5.23
C THR A 109 1.48 9.00 -4.05
N VAL A 110 1.85 7.82 -3.56
CA VAL A 110 1.23 7.23 -2.37
C VAL A 110 2.09 7.56 -1.15
N TYR A 111 1.45 8.01 -0.09
CA TYR A 111 2.07 8.32 1.19
C TYR A 111 1.48 7.46 2.30
N CYS A 112 2.33 7.16 3.27
CA CYS A 112 1.96 6.57 4.55
C CYS A 112 1.96 7.66 5.61
N LEU A 113 0.92 7.67 6.42
CA LEU A 113 0.77 8.53 7.60
C LEU A 113 0.77 7.63 8.83
N PRO A 114 1.94 7.44 9.49
CA PRO A 114 2.09 6.47 10.54
C PRO A 114 1.32 6.82 11.81
N ASP A 115 0.76 5.81 12.48
CA ASP A 115 0.27 5.99 13.83
C ASP A 115 1.46 6.15 14.80
N GLY A 116 1.41 7.21 15.61
CA GLY A 116 2.48 7.51 16.58
C GLY A 116 3.65 8.35 16.05
N GLU A 117 3.86 8.46 14.75
CA GLU A 117 4.75 9.45 14.14
C GLU A 117 3.93 10.60 13.54
N TYR A 118 4.48 11.79 13.56
CA TYR A 118 3.78 12.97 13.02
C TYR A 118 4.45 13.50 11.75
N ARG A 119 4.89 12.57 10.88
CA ARG A 119 5.47 12.87 9.57
C ARG A 119 4.91 11.94 8.51
N ALA A 120 4.65 12.46 7.33
CA ALA A 120 4.28 11.64 6.18
C ALA A 120 5.54 11.03 5.56
N HIS A 121 5.46 9.76 5.21
CA HIS A 121 6.50 9.06 4.46
C HIS A 121 5.99 8.71 3.05
N ARG A 122 6.84 8.85 2.05
CA ARG A 122 6.51 8.38 0.71
C ARG A 122 6.52 6.86 0.71
N LEU A 123 5.35 6.27 0.45
CA LEU A 123 5.17 4.82 0.43
C LEU A 123 5.46 4.24 -0.96
N ASN A 124 5.04 4.93 -2.04
CA ASN A 124 5.34 4.57 -3.42
C ASN A 124 5.37 5.81 -4.32
N GLN A 125 6.10 5.76 -5.43
CA GLN A 125 6.14 6.84 -6.40
C GLN A 125 4.79 7.03 -7.12
N SER A 126 4.01 5.96 -7.25
CA SER A 126 2.72 5.97 -7.93
C SER A 126 1.75 4.95 -7.35
N LEU A 127 0.45 5.13 -7.64
CA LEU A 127 -0.56 4.12 -7.32
C LEU A 127 -0.32 2.81 -8.07
N ASP A 128 0.23 2.86 -9.28
CA ASP A 128 0.60 1.69 -10.08
C ASP A 128 1.64 0.81 -9.35
N SER A 129 2.74 1.39 -8.86
CA SER A 129 3.74 0.63 -8.10
C SER A 129 3.19 0.13 -6.76
N PHE A 130 2.31 0.90 -6.11
CA PHE A 130 1.64 0.45 -4.89
C PHE A 130 0.78 -0.80 -5.13
N VAL A 131 -0.08 -0.79 -6.15
CA VAL A 131 -0.94 -1.93 -6.51
C VAL A 131 -0.10 -3.12 -6.98
N TYR A 132 0.98 -2.88 -7.71
CA TYR A 132 1.91 -3.94 -8.09
C TYR A 132 2.52 -4.64 -6.87
N PHE A 133 2.84 -3.92 -5.80
CA PHE A 133 3.38 -4.52 -4.57
C PHE A 133 2.33 -5.39 -3.86
N THR A 134 1.08 -4.95 -3.81
CA THR A 134 -0.01 -5.79 -3.26
C THR A 134 -0.22 -7.05 -4.11
N TYR A 135 -0.14 -6.93 -5.44
CA TYR A 135 -0.19 -8.06 -6.37
C TYR A 135 0.94 -9.07 -6.10
N LEU A 136 2.18 -8.59 -5.96
CA LEU A 136 3.33 -9.46 -5.69
C LEU A 136 3.15 -10.27 -4.40
N LEU A 137 2.69 -9.63 -3.33
CA LEU A 137 2.42 -10.30 -2.05
C LEU A 137 1.34 -11.38 -2.21
N GLU A 138 0.24 -11.10 -2.90
CA GLU A 138 -0.84 -12.07 -3.06
C GLU A 138 -0.43 -13.27 -3.91
N VAL A 139 0.32 -13.06 -5.00
CA VAL A 139 0.81 -14.15 -5.85
C VAL A 139 1.75 -15.08 -5.10
N GLU A 140 2.61 -14.55 -4.24
CA GLU A 140 3.55 -15.36 -3.44
C GLU A 140 2.93 -15.88 -2.14
N ARG A 141 1.70 -15.51 -1.82
CA ARG A 141 1.03 -15.87 -0.57
C ARG A 141 1.03 -17.36 -0.24
N PRO A 142 0.82 -18.29 -1.19
CA PRO A 142 0.92 -19.71 -0.90
C PRO A 142 2.29 -20.19 -0.40
N HIS A 143 3.33 -19.37 -0.56
CA HIS A 143 4.71 -19.68 -0.19
C HIS A 143 5.12 -19.11 1.18
N TYR A 144 4.25 -18.34 1.85
CA TYR A 144 4.56 -17.79 3.17
C TYR A 144 3.37 -17.77 4.17
N ASP A 145 2.13 -18.00 3.73
CA ASP A 145 0.93 -17.90 4.57
C ASP A 145 0.37 -19.31 4.90
N PHE A 146 0.52 -19.72 6.15
CA PHE A 146 0.01 -21.02 6.65
C PHE A 146 -1.51 -21.16 6.62
N THR A 147 -2.25 -20.07 6.43
CA THR A 147 -3.71 -20.16 6.23
C THR A 147 -4.10 -20.59 4.83
N VAL A 148 -3.15 -20.54 3.89
CA VAL A 148 -3.32 -20.88 2.47
C VAL A 148 -2.63 -22.17 2.09
N SER A 149 -1.47 -22.48 2.70
CA SER A 149 -0.68 -23.68 2.42
C SER A 149 -0.17 -24.31 3.70
N ASP A 150 -0.31 -25.63 3.80
CA ASP A 150 0.20 -26.40 4.96
C ASP A 150 1.73 -26.58 4.93
N GLU A 151 2.37 -26.34 3.79
CA GLU A 151 3.82 -26.47 3.60
C GLU A 151 4.41 -25.17 3.10
N ILE A 152 5.28 -24.55 3.89
CA ILE A 152 6.05 -23.35 3.54
C ILE A 152 7.54 -23.69 3.61
N PRO A 153 8.16 -24.00 2.46
CA PRO A 153 9.55 -24.49 2.45
C PRO A 153 10.60 -23.39 2.66
N ASP A 154 10.34 -22.16 2.27
CA ASP A 154 11.36 -21.09 2.23
C ASP A 154 10.72 -19.68 2.24
N SER A 155 10.08 -19.31 3.33
CA SER A 155 9.48 -17.96 3.47
C SER A 155 10.55 -16.85 3.48
N GLU A 156 11.74 -17.14 4.03
CA GLU A 156 12.86 -16.21 4.04
C GLU A 156 13.31 -15.87 2.62
N GLY A 157 13.51 -16.87 1.77
CA GLY A 157 13.86 -16.67 0.35
C GLY A 157 12.75 -15.94 -0.42
N VAL A 158 11.48 -16.21 -0.10
CA VAL A 158 10.33 -15.48 -0.67
C VAL A 158 10.39 -14.00 -0.30
N ALA A 159 10.60 -13.65 0.97
CA ALA A 159 10.67 -12.26 1.43
C ALA A 159 11.83 -11.51 0.74
N ILE A 160 13.00 -12.13 0.63
CA ILE A 160 14.17 -11.57 -0.04
C ILE A 160 13.85 -11.31 -1.53
N SER A 161 13.29 -12.29 -2.22
CA SER A 161 12.91 -12.18 -3.64
C SER A 161 11.86 -11.10 -3.88
N LEU A 162 10.84 -11.03 -3.02
CA LEU A 162 9.81 -9.99 -3.08
C LEU A 162 10.44 -8.61 -2.93
N ARG A 163 11.31 -8.40 -1.94
CA ARG A 163 11.98 -7.13 -1.72
C ARG A 163 12.80 -6.69 -2.93
N GLU A 164 13.55 -7.59 -3.54
CA GLU A 164 14.33 -7.29 -4.75
C GLU A 164 13.43 -6.85 -5.92
N ARG A 165 12.33 -7.56 -6.16
CA ARG A 165 11.35 -7.23 -7.20
C ARG A 165 10.67 -5.88 -6.94
N MET A 166 10.32 -5.59 -5.68
CA MET A 166 9.74 -4.31 -5.28
C MET A 166 10.73 -3.16 -5.48
N ILE A 167 11.99 -3.30 -5.05
CA ILE A 167 13.06 -2.32 -5.27
C ILE A 167 13.29 -2.07 -6.76
N GLN A 168 13.27 -3.12 -7.59
CA GLN A 168 13.43 -2.98 -9.03
C GLN A 168 12.30 -2.18 -9.67
N ALA A 169 11.07 -2.32 -9.18
CA ALA A 169 9.89 -1.61 -9.70
C ALA A 169 9.78 -0.19 -9.15
N ASP A 170 10.03 -0.01 -7.85
CA ASP A 170 9.96 1.28 -7.15
C ASP A 170 10.92 1.27 -5.94
N PRO A 171 12.11 1.85 -6.05
CA PRO A 171 13.09 1.85 -4.96
C PRO A 171 12.74 2.79 -3.81
N VAL A 172 11.85 3.76 -4.01
CA VAL A 172 11.58 4.84 -3.06
C VAL A 172 11.22 4.37 -1.65
N PRO A 173 10.38 3.34 -1.45
CA PRO A 173 10.08 2.85 -0.10
C PRO A 173 11.29 2.33 0.68
N PHE A 174 12.33 1.91 -0.03
CA PHE A 174 13.49 1.19 0.52
C PHE A 174 14.77 2.02 0.54
N GLU A 175 14.71 3.29 0.12
CA GLU A 175 15.90 4.17 0.07
C GLU A 175 16.49 4.42 1.47
N GLY A 176 17.72 3.94 1.67
CA GLY A 176 18.45 4.14 2.93
C GLY A 176 17.93 3.29 4.09
N VAL A 177 17.16 2.25 3.80
CA VAL A 177 16.58 1.35 4.81
C VAL A 177 17.16 -0.05 4.67
N GLU A 178 17.75 -0.56 5.75
CA GLU A 178 18.13 -1.95 5.89
C GLU A 178 16.90 -2.79 6.26
N PRO A 179 16.73 -4.01 5.69
CA PRO A 179 15.61 -4.86 6.06
C PRO A 179 15.71 -5.30 7.52
N ALA A 180 14.58 -5.45 8.18
CA ALA A 180 14.50 -5.76 9.60
C ALA A 180 15.14 -7.12 9.99
N TRP A 181 15.25 -8.05 9.04
CA TRP A 181 15.93 -9.34 9.22
C TRP A 181 17.44 -9.26 8.94
N SER A 182 17.97 -8.09 8.57
CA SER A 182 19.40 -7.88 8.40
C SER A 182 20.12 -7.83 9.75
N GLU A 183 21.29 -8.46 9.85
CA GLU A 183 22.17 -8.32 11.02
C GLU A 183 22.60 -6.86 11.27
N ALA A 184 22.52 -6.01 10.24
CA ALA A 184 22.82 -4.58 10.34
C ALA A 184 21.68 -3.77 10.95
N PHE A 185 20.47 -4.35 11.12
CA PHE A 185 19.35 -3.66 11.72
C PHE A 185 19.47 -3.62 13.24
N ASP A 186 19.68 -2.44 13.78
CA ASP A 186 19.86 -2.22 15.22
C ASP A 186 18.52 -1.95 15.91
N TRP A 187 17.95 -2.98 16.53
CA TRP A 187 16.71 -2.91 17.32
C TRP A 187 16.86 -2.14 18.64
N GLU A 188 18.11 -1.98 19.14
CA GLU A 188 18.39 -1.34 20.43
C GLU A 188 18.75 0.14 20.28
N ALA A 189 18.92 0.64 19.05
CA ALA A 189 19.14 2.05 18.81
C ALA A 189 17.99 2.87 19.39
N GLY A 190 18.27 3.76 20.31
CA GLY A 190 17.25 4.55 21.01
C GLY A 190 16.39 5.46 20.12
N ASP A 191 16.84 5.68 18.88
CA ASP A 191 16.10 6.22 17.75
C ASP A 191 16.03 5.14 16.64
N ALA A 192 15.56 3.93 16.98
CA ALA A 192 15.45 2.85 15.99
C ALA A 192 14.79 3.39 14.73
N PRO A 193 15.44 3.26 13.57
CA PRO A 193 14.85 3.77 12.34
C PRO A 193 13.51 3.05 12.16
N ARG A 194 12.46 3.83 11.92
CA ARG A 194 11.16 3.25 11.64
C ARG A 194 11.28 2.29 10.47
N MET A 195 10.73 1.10 10.64
CA MET A 195 10.55 0.19 9.52
C MET A 195 9.55 0.79 8.53
N PRO A 196 9.90 0.97 7.26
CA PRO A 196 8.91 1.29 6.24
C PRO A 196 7.77 0.28 6.25
N THR A 197 6.58 0.72 5.96
CA THR A 197 5.37 -0.13 5.95
C THR A 197 5.54 -1.40 5.11
N TRP A 198 6.26 -1.31 3.97
CA TRP A 198 6.58 -2.48 3.15
C TRP A 198 7.59 -3.43 3.81
N ASP A 199 8.57 -2.94 4.55
CA ASP A 199 9.48 -3.81 5.30
C ASP A 199 8.76 -4.50 6.47
N VAL A 200 7.71 -3.88 7.06
CA VAL A 200 6.82 -4.57 8.01
C VAL A 200 6.08 -5.72 7.33
N ALA A 201 5.51 -5.49 6.14
CA ALA A 201 4.86 -6.55 5.36
C ALA A 201 5.83 -7.68 5.04
N LEU A 202 7.03 -7.36 4.56
CA LEU A 202 8.06 -8.33 4.21
C LEU A 202 8.61 -9.08 5.41
N SER A 203 8.68 -8.46 6.60
CA SER A 203 9.05 -9.16 7.84
C SER A 203 8.01 -10.20 8.22
N ASN A 204 6.71 -9.89 8.06
CA ASN A 204 5.66 -10.89 8.26
C ASN A 204 5.80 -12.07 7.28
N VAL A 205 6.16 -11.79 6.02
CA VAL A 205 6.47 -12.85 5.03
C VAL A 205 7.67 -13.67 5.49
N TYR A 206 8.77 -13.01 5.89
CA TYR A 206 10.01 -13.65 6.33
C TYR A 206 9.79 -14.61 7.51
N GLU A 207 9.01 -14.18 8.49
CA GLU A 207 8.69 -14.95 9.70
C GLU A 207 7.57 -15.98 9.50
N SER A 208 6.97 -16.04 8.31
CA SER A 208 5.80 -16.92 8.02
C SER A 208 4.67 -16.73 9.02
N ILE A 209 4.34 -15.49 9.35
CA ILE A 209 3.24 -15.18 10.26
C ILE A 209 1.93 -15.24 9.45
N GLY A 210 1.10 -16.23 9.74
CA GLY A 210 -0.26 -16.38 9.26
C GLY A 210 -1.28 -15.97 10.33
#